data_24b512802e04d270ab51ecfeaeeed1e0
#
_entry.id   24b512802e04d270ab51ecfeaeeed1e0
#
_cell.length_a   1.000
_cell.length_b   1.000
_cell.length_c   1.000
_cell.angle_alpha   90.00
_cell.angle_beta   90.00
_cell.angle_gamma   90.00
#
_symmetry.space_group_name_H-M   'P 1'
#
loop_
_entity.id
_entity.type
_entity.pdbx_description
1 polymer ?
#
loop_
_entity_poly.entity_id
_entity_poly.type
_entity_poly.pdbx_seq_one_letter_code
_entity_poly.pdbx_strand_id
1 'polypeptide(L)'
;MVSSLLKADLLDGIPHGFSTSAGLEADDIARGAKLMCPRQIHSATVVIVDEPWPEPPQADALVTARRGIALGIVTADCAPVLLSDAKAGVVGAAHAGWRGAVGGVLEHTVAAMVSLGAHAPDIKAAIGPTIAQGSYEVDQGFREQFDNRDARFFATGRPGHYQFDLPAYVYQCLSDTGVRDIEDLREDTYAQPHRFFSFRRATHRGEETGGRQLSVIALPV
;
A
#
# COMPACT_ATOMS: atom_id res chain seq x y z
N MET A 1 22.85 -9.88 7.80
CA MET A 1 21.43 -10.24 8.08
C MET A 1 20.57 -9.26 7.31
N VAL A 2 19.61 -9.74 6.50
CA VAL A 2 18.65 -8.86 5.82
C VAL A 2 17.71 -8.34 6.90
N SER A 3 17.51 -7.03 6.97
CA SER A 3 16.54 -6.43 7.91
C SER A 3 15.15 -7.00 7.61
N SER A 4 14.44 -7.47 8.63
CA SER A 4 13.06 -7.94 8.51
C SER A 4 12.07 -6.79 8.31
N LEU A 5 12.51 -5.56 8.57
CA LEU A 5 11.70 -4.35 8.59
C LEU A 5 12.34 -3.27 7.71
N LEU A 6 11.51 -2.67 6.84
CA LEU A 6 11.83 -1.46 6.09
C LEU A 6 11.02 -0.29 6.68
N LYS A 7 11.62 0.89 6.66
CA LYS A 7 10.97 2.13 7.07
C LYS A 7 11.10 3.16 5.96
N ALA A 8 10.14 4.07 5.89
CA ALA A 8 10.18 5.24 5.04
C ALA A 8 10.75 6.42 5.85
N ASP A 9 11.75 7.11 5.31
CA ASP A 9 12.37 8.26 5.97
C ASP A 9 11.35 9.40 6.15
N LEU A 10 10.45 9.54 5.18
CA LEU A 10 9.41 10.56 5.20
C LEU A 10 8.43 10.42 6.37
N LEU A 11 8.23 9.20 6.87
CA LEU A 11 7.35 8.89 8.01
C LEU A 11 8.12 8.81 9.35
N ASP A 12 9.35 9.36 9.41
CA ASP A 12 10.10 9.38 10.67
C ASP A 12 9.30 10.02 11.80
N GLY A 13 9.40 9.45 13.00
CA GLY A 13 8.61 9.83 14.17
C GLY A 13 7.19 9.22 14.25
N ILE A 14 6.71 8.58 13.18
CA ILE A 14 5.45 7.83 13.17
C ILE A 14 5.76 6.33 13.26
N PRO A 15 5.17 5.58 14.22
CA PRO A 15 5.33 4.12 14.27
C PRO A 15 4.81 3.47 12.99
N HIS A 16 5.70 2.94 12.17
CA HIS A 16 5.36 2.30 10.89
C HIS A 16 6.42 1.29 10.47
N GLY A 17 6.06 0.45 9.50
CA GLY A 17 7.01 -0.43 8.85
C GLY A 17 6.40 -1.33 7.80
N PHE A 18 7.25 -1.78 6.89
CA PHE A 18 6.93 -2.73 5.84
C PHE A 18 7.77 -4.00 6.08
N SER A 19 7.13 -5.15 6.22
CA SER A 19 7.87 -6.40 6.43
C SER A 19 8.53 -6.91 5.15
N THR A 20 9.57 -7.70 5.35
CA THR A 20 10.05 -8.64 4.33
C THR A 20 9.32 -9.99 4.50
N SER A 21 9.74 -11.02 3.76
CA SER A 21 9.28 -12.41 3.92
C SER A 21 9.62 -13.02 5.29
N ALA A 22 10.48 -12.37 6.07
CA ALA A 22 10.78 -12.76 7.45
C ALA A 22 9.63 -12.47 8.44
N GLY A 23 8.61 -11.70 7.99
CA GLY A 23 7.47 -11.33 8.81
C GLY A 23 7.71 -10.06 9.65
N LEU A 24 6.66 -9.64 10.34
CA LEU A 24 6.61 -8.48 11.23
C LEU A 24 5.50 -8.71 12.25
N GLU A 25 5.82 -8.54 13.51
CA GLU A 25 4.80 -8.44 14.55
C GLU A 25 4.39 -6.97 14.76
N ALA A 26 3.09 -6.71 14.92
CA ALA A 26 2.59 -5.34 15.10
C ALA A 26 3.18 -4.68 16.36
N ASP A 27 3.49 -5.47 17.38
CA ASP A 27 4.13 -5.01 18.63
C ASP A 27 5.55 -4.45 18.40
N ASP A 28 6.24 -4.87 17.34
CA ASP A 28 7.55 -4.31 16.96
C ASP A 28 7.42 -2.86 16.42
N ILE A 29 6.23 -2.49 15.96
CA ILE A 29 5.92 -1.16 15.44
C ILE A 29 5.25 -0.29 16.50
N ALA A 30 4.20 -0.80 17.13
CA ALA A 30 3.39 -0.04 18.09
C ALA A 30 2.99 -0.96 19.25
N ARG A 31 3.85 -0.98 20.28
CA ARG A 31 3.73 -1.89 21.41
C ARG A 31 2.38 -1.72 22.12
N GLY A 32 1.66 -2.83 22.27
CA GLY A 32 0.35 -2.88 22.92
C GLY A 32 -0.81 -2.31 22.08
N ALA A 33 -0.55 -1.83 20.86
CA ALA A 33 -1.61 -1.40 19.94
C ALA A 33 -2.35 -2.60 19.37
N LYS A 34 -3.68 -2.49 19.22
CA LYS A 34 -4.51 -3.51 18.59
C LYS A 34 -4.35 -3.45 17.07
N LEU A 35 -3.79 -4.51 16.46
CA LEU A 35 -3.68 -4.61 15.01
C LEU A 35 -5.06 -4.83 14.38
N MET A 36 -5.39 -4.00 13.39
CA MET A 36 -6.61 -4.04 12.59
C MET A 36 -6.23 -4.23 11.13
N CYS A 37 -6.65 -5.36 10.55
CA CYS A 37 -6.48 -5.66 9.13
C CYS A 37 -7.86 -5.90 8.50
N PRO A 38 -8.17 -5.33 7.33
CA PRO A 38 -9.43 -5.59 6.64
C PRO A 38 -9.37 -6.93 5.90
N ARG A 39 -10.51 -7.45 5.48
CA ARG A 39 -10.57 -8.48 4.45
C ARG A 39 -10.45 -7.81 3.09
N GLN A 40 -9.23 -7.79 2.54
CA GLN A 40 -8.91 -7.15 1.27
C GLN A 40 -9.55 -7.88 0.09
N ILE A 41 -10.25 -7.15 -0.76
CA ILE A 41 -11.00 -7.65 -1.92
C ILE A 41 -10.69 -6.91 -3.23
N HIS A 42 -9.63 -6.12 -3.26
CA HIS A 42 -9.20 -5.26 -4.39
C HIS A 42 -10.26 -4.21 -4.76
N SER A 43 -10.96 -3.66 -3.76
CA SER A 43 -11.95 -2.59 -3.90
C SER A 43 -11.34 -1.21 -3.66
N ALA A 44 -12.19 -0.18 -3.73
CA ALA A 44 -11.87 1.19 -3.30
C ALA A 44 -12.51 1.54 -1.94
N THR A 45 -12.95 0.53 -1.18
CA THR A 45 -13.62 0.71 0.11
C THR A 45 -12.60 1.07 1.18
N VAL A 46 -12.89 2.12 1.94
CA VAL A 46 -12.12 2.60 3.09
C VAL A 46 -12.97 2.49 4.34
N VAL A 47 -12.37 2.03 5.44
CA VAL A 47 -13.03 1.98 6.75
C VAL A 47 -12.33 2.91 7.73
N ILE A 48 -13.11 3.76 8.39
CA ILE A 48 -12.65 4.53 9.55
C ILE A 48 -12.69 3.61 10.78
N VAL A 49 -11.55 3.47 11.44
CA VAL A 49 -11.39 2.58 12.59
C VAL A 49 -11.42 3.41 13.88
N ASP A 50 -12.56 3.45 14.54
CA ASP A 50 -12.73 4.12 15.82
C ASP A 50 -12.55 3.17 17.02
N GLU A 51 -12.85 1.90 16.83
CA GLU A 51 -12.72 0.84 17.82
C GLU A 51 -12.40 -0.51 17.17
N PRO A 52 -11.80 -1.46 17.90
CA PRO A 52 -11.57 -2.81 17.41
C PRO A 52 -12.87 -3.53 17.08
N TRP A 53 -12.92 -4.21 15.94
CA TRP A 53 -14.03 -5.06 15.52
C TRP A 53 -13.75 -6.56 15.77
N PRO A 54 -14.80 -7.37 15.99
CA PRO A 54 -14.63 -8.81 16.15
C PRO A 54 -14.40 -9.52 14.80
N GLU A 55 -14.98 -9.00 13.71
CA GLU A 55 -14.84 -9.54 12.37
C GLU A 55 -14.34 -8.46 11.40
N PRO A 56 -13.29 -8.73 10.61
CA PRO A 56 -12.74 -7.75 9.69
C PRO A 56 -13.73 -7.44 8.56
N PRO A 57 -14.02 -6.13 8.32
CA PRO A 57 -14.87 -5.72 7.20
C PRO A 57 -14.17 -5.95 5.86
N GLN A 58 -14.95 -6.06 4.79
CA GLN A 58 -14.44 -6.04 3.43
C GLN A 58 -14.02 -4.61 3.07
N ALA A 59 -12.71 -4.38 2.93
CA ALA A 59 -12.15 -3.09 2.55
C ALA A 59 -10.72 -3.27 2.06
N ASP A 60 -10.17 -2.26 1.42
CA ASP A 60 -8.79 -2.25 0.98
C ASP A 60 -8.00 -1.06 1.54
N ALA A 61 -8.64 -0.22 2.37
CA ALA A 61 -7.95 0.80 3.13
C ALA A 61 -8.60 1.02 4.50
N LEU A 62 -7.78 1.47 5.43
CA LEU A 62 -8.15 1.81 6.80
C LEU A 62 -7.59 3.18 7.16
N VAL A 63 -8.34 3.97 7.93
CA VAL A 63 -7.86 5.21 8.51
C VAL A 63 -8.28 5.30 9.97
N THR A 64 -7.48 5.98 10.81
CA THR A 64 -7.82 6.20 12.22
C THR A 64 -7.20 7.48 12.76
N ALA A 65 -7.89 8.08 13.74
CA ALA A 65 -7.37 9.12 14.62
C ALA A 65 -7.22 8.60 16.08
N ARG A 66 -7.29 7.26 16.28
CA ARG A 66 -7.25 6.65 17.60
C ARG A 66 -5.86 6.12 17.92
N ARG A 67 -5.31 6.53 19.07
CA ARG A 67 -4.12 5.89 19.65
C ARG A 67 -4.47 4.47 20.13
N GLY A 68 -3.47 3.59 20.17
CA GLY A 68 -3.68 2.20 20.57
C GLY A 68 -4.28 1.31 19.48
N ILE A 69 -4.53 1.85 18.28
CA ILE A 69 -4.89 1.09 17.07
C ILE A 69 -3.72 1.13 16.09
N ALA A 70 -3.31 -0.03 15.59
CA ALA A 70 -2.38 -0.20 14.49
C ALA A 70 -3.14 -0.67 13.24
N LEU A 71 -2.97 0.02 12.12
CA LEU A 71 -3.57 -0.35 10.84
C LEU A 71 -2.61 -1.24 10.05
N GLY A 72 -3.10 -2.38 9.57
CA GLY A 72 -2.32 -3.35 8.81
C GLY A 72 -2.89 -3.65 7.43
N ILE A 73 -2.02 -3.75 6.44
CA ILE A 73 -2.32 -4.16 5.06
C ILE A 73 -1.36 -5.28 4.66
N VAL A 74 -1.88 -6.32 4.01
CA VAL A 74 -1.07 -7.43 3.50
C VAL A 74 -0.96 -7.37 1.98
N THR A 75 0.24 -7.58 1.46
CA THR A 75 0.51 -7.53 0.02
C THR A 75 1.47 -8.64 -0.44
N ALA A 76 1.39 -8.98 -1.72
CA ALA A 76 2.41 -9.64 -2.51
C ALA A 76 2.23 -9.13 -3.94
N ASP A 77 3.06 -8.17 -4.34
CA ASP A 77 3.08 -7.40 -5.59
C ASP A 77 2.20 -6.14 -5.62
N CYS A 78 1.00 -6.13 -5.03
CA CYS A 78 0.22 -4.88 -4.91
C CYS A 78 0.95 -3.86 -4.04
N ALA A 79 0.76 -2.56 -4.29
CA ALA A 79 1.42 -1.50 -3.55
C ALA A 79 0.75 -1.29 -2.18
N PRO A 80 1.46 -1.50 -1.06
CA PRO A 80 1.01 -1.00 0.23
C PRO A 80 1.36 0.48 0.34
N VAL A 81 0.41 1.30 0.79
CA VAL A 81 0.62 2.72 1.03
C VAL A 81 0.32 3.05 2.48
N LEU A 82 1.28 3.64 3.18
CA LEU A 82 1.12 4.14 4.54
C LEU A 82 1.09 5.67 4.51
N LEU A 83 0.11 6.26 5.21
CA LEU A 83 -0.13 7.69 5.19
C LEU A 83 -0.20 8.24 6.61
N SER A 84 0.29 9.47 6.82
CA SER A 84 0.18 10.16 8.12
C SER A 84 0.06 11.67 7.95
N ASP A 85 -0.89 12.26 8.65
CA ASP A 85 -0.85 13.67 9.05
C ASP A 85 -0.55 13.73 10.56
N ALA A 86 0.73 13.97 10.89
CA ALA A 86 1.19 14.00 12.28
C ALA A 86 0.58 15.13 13.08
N LYS A 87 0.26 16.28 12.43
CA LYS A 87 -0.33 17.45 13.11
C LYS A 87 -1.78 17.19 13.48
N ALA A 88 -2.55 16.60 12.55
CA ALA A 88 -3.93 16.23 12.78
C ALA A 88 -4.06 14.97 13.65
N GLY A 89 -3.00 14.18 13.82
CA GLY A 89 -3.04 12.91 14.53
C GLY A 89 -3.90 11.88 13.78
N VAL A 90 -3.73 11.77 12.47
CA VAL A 90 -4.47 10.84 11.61
C VAL A 90 -3.49 9.98 10.82
N VAL A 91 -3.74 8.67 10.79
CA VAL A 91 -2.96 7.73 9.98
C VAL A 91 -3.87 6.90 9.08
N GLY A 92 -3.32 6.42 7.96
CA GLY A 92 -4.00 5.57 7.00
C GLY A 92 -3.10 4.46 6.47
N ALA A 93 -3.70 3.35 6.07
CA ALA A 93 -3.05 2.25 5.37
C ALA A 93 -3.92 1.78 4.22
N ALA A 94 -3.39 1.73 3.00
CA ALA A 94 -4.13 1.35 1.80
C ALA A 94 -3.44 0.23 1.02
N HIS A 95 -4.23 -0.73 0.55
CA HIS A 95 -3.86 -1.77 -0.39
C HIS A 95 -4.17 -1.29 -1.81
N ALA A 96 -3.18 -0.81 -2.51
CA ALA A 96 -3.32 -0.32 -3.88
C ALA A 96 -2.86 -1.38 -4.90
N GLY A 97 -3.64 -2.44 -5.09
CA GLY A 97 -3.60 -3.24 -6.30
C GLY A 97 -4.17 -2.41 -7.46
N TRP A 98 -3.85 -2.76 -8.73
CA TRP A 98 -4.27 -1.98 -9.88
C TRP A 98 -5.79 -1.69 -9.93
N ARG A 99 -6.64 -2.68 -9.57
CA ARG A 99 -8.11 -2.51 -9.54
C ARG A 99 -8.54 -1.48 -8.50
N GLY A 100 -8.00 -1.57 -7.29
CA GLY A 100 -8.25 -0.61 -6.23
C GLY A 100 -7.75 0.78 -6.59
N ALA A 101 -6.56 0.88 -7.18
CA ALA A 101 -5.97 2.15 -7.60
C ALA A 101 -6.80 2.84 -8.70
N VAL A 102 -7.20 2.12 -9.76
CA VAL A 102 -8.12 2.64 -10.80
C VAL A 102 -9.49 2.99 -10.21
N GLY A 103 -9.96 2.21 -9.23
CA GLY A 103 -11.25 2.42 -8.56
C GLY A 103 -11.24 3.57 -7.54
N GLY A 104 -10.09 4.21 -7.26
CA GLY A 104 -10.00 5.38 -6.38
C GLY A 104 -9.72 5.07 -4.91
N VAL A 105 -9.09 3.93 -4.59
CA VAL A 105 -8.80 3.58 -3.18
C VAL A 105 -7.94 4.65 -2.49
N LEU A 106 -7.02 5.29 -3.21
CA LEU A 106 -6.12 6.31 -2.64
C LEU A 106 -6.86 7.62 -2.42
N GLU A 107 -7.66 8.05 -3.38
CA GLU A 107 -8.53 9.22 -3.30
C GLU A 107 -9.51 9.09 -2.13
N HIS A 108 -10.16 7.94 -2.00
CA HIS A 108 -11.07 7.66 -0.88
C HIS A 108 -10.32 7.61 0.46
N THR A 109 -9.09 7.09 0.49
CA THR A 109 -8.27 7.06 1.72
C THR A 109 -7.93 8.48 2.18
N VAL A 110 -7.45 9.33 1.27
CA VAL A 110 -7.13 10.73 1.58
C VAL A 110 -8.40 11.49 1.99
N ALA A 111 -9.52 11.29 1.29
CA ALA A 111 -10.80 11.91 1.66
C ALA A 111 -11.27 11.49 3.06
N ALA A 112 -11.12 10.21 3.41
CA ALA A 112 -11.45 9.70 4.75
C ALA A 112 -10.51 10.29 5.82
N MET A 113 -9.20 10.43 5.54
CA MET A 113 -8.27 11.12 6.45
C MET A 113 -8.66 12.60 6.66
N VAL A 114 -9.04 13.29 5.57
CA VAL A 114 -9.50 14.69 5.63
C VAL A 114 -10.79 14.80 6.46
N SER A 115 -11.70 13.85 6.37
CA SER A 115 -12.91 13.83 7.20
C SER A 115 -12.63 13.68 8.70
N LEU A 116 -11.45 13.12 9.06
CA LEU A 116 -10.94 13.03 10.43
C LEU A 116 -10.09 14.25 10.86
N GLY A 117 -9.99 15.27 10.00
CA GLY A 117 -9.28 16.51 10.30
C GLY A 117 -7.88 16.64 9.69
N ALA A 118 -7.44 15.67 8.88
CA ALA A 118 -6.18 15.80 8.14
C ALA A 118 -6.30 16.85 7.03
N HIS A 119 -5.14 17.41 6.64
CA HIS A 119 -5.05 18.35 5.53
C HIS A 119 -4.20 17.74 4.42
N ALA A 120 -4.77 17.52 3.23
CA ALA A 120 -4.10 16.78 2.16
C ALA A 120 -2.65 17.21 1.86
N PRO A 121 -2.31 18.51 1.78
CA PRO A 121 -0.92 18.98 1.63
C PRO A 121 0.03 18.66 2.81
N ASP A 122 -0.49 18.35 4.00
CA ASP A 122 0.28 18.00 5.20
C ASP A 122 0.38 16.46 5.39
N ILE A 123 -0.37 15.69 4.59
CA ILE A 123 -0.27 14.23 4.58
C ILE A 123 1.06 13.84 3.93
N LYS A 124 1.81 13.00 4.63
CA LYS A 124 2.98 12.28 4.12
C LYS A 124 2.58 10.87 3.75
N ALA A 125 2.97 10.40 2.58
CA ALA A 125 2.65 9.06 2.09
C ALA A 125 3.92 8.29 1.73
N ALA A 126 3.95 6.99 2.07
CA ALA A 126 5.02 6.08 1.70
C ALA A 126 4.47 4.88 0.94
N ILE A 127 5.01 4.63 -0.25
CA ILE A 127 4.72 3.46 -1.09
C ILE A 127 5.76 2.39 -0.72
N GLY A 128 5.30 1.28 -0.18
CA GLY A 128 6.16 0.17 0.24
C GLY A 128 6.51 -0.80 -0.90
N PRO A 129 7.09 -1.97 -0.56
CA PRO A 129 7.52 -2.96 -1.54
C PRO A 129 6.36 -3.41 -2.44
N THR A 130 6.55 -3.27 -3.75
CA THR A 130 5.54 -3.58 -4.77
C THR A 130 6.23 -4.17 -6.01
N ILE A 131 5.46 -4.71 -6.96
CA ILE A 131 6.02 -5.16 -8.24
C ILE A 131 6.41 -3.94 -9.09
N ALA A 132 7.67 -3.88 -9.53
CA ALA A 132 8.17 -2.77 -10.34
C ALA A 132 7.77 -2.93 -11.81
N GLN A 133 7.85 -1.84 -12.58
CA GLN A 133 7.48 -1.79 -14.00
C GLN A 133 8.13 -2.92 -14.82
N GLY A 134 9.46 -3.12 -14.67
CA GLY A 134 10.18 -4.15 -15.43
C GLY A 134 9.75 -5.59 -15.15
N SER A 135 9.04 -5.80 -14.03
CA SER A 135 8.56 -7.10 -13.58
C SER A 135 7.05 -7.31 -13.80
N TYR A 136 6.31 -6.26 -14.20
CA TYR A 136 4.86 -6.30 -14.29
C TYR A 136 4.35 -6.29 -15.74
N GLU A 137 4.59 -7.40 -16.46
CA GLU A 137 4.02 -7.61 -17.78
C GLU A 137 2.50 -7.80 -17.69
N VAL A 138 1.77 -7.09 -18.56
CA VAL A 138 0.32 -7.09 -18.67
C VAL A 138 -0.08 -7.15 -20.16
N ASP A 139 -1.28 -7.65 -20.44
CA ASP A 139 -1.80 -7.77 -21.81
C ASP A 139 -2.58 -6.52 -22.27
N GLN A 140 -3.04 -6.55 -23.51
CA GLN A 140 -3.86 -5.49 -24.11
C GLN A 140 -5.18 -5.30 -23.34
N GLY A 141 -5.83 -6.36 -22.90
CA GLY A 141 -7.10 -6.29 -22.16
C GLY A 141 -6.93 -5.59 -20.81
N PHE A 142 -5.78 -5.77 -20.16
CA PHE A 142 -5.42 -4.99 -18.97
C PHE A 142 -5.24 -3.50 -19.31
N ARG A 143 -4.51 -3.18 -20.40
CA ARG A 143 -4.28 -1.79 -20.83
C ARG A 143 -5.58 -1.04 -21.11
N GLU A 144 -6.60 -1.73 -21.63
CA GLU A 144 -7.92 -1.17 -21.94
C GLU A 144 -8.76 -0.79 -20.73
N GLN A 145 -8.34 -1.18 -19.50
CA GLN A 145 -8.97 -0.74 -18.26
C GLN A 145 -8.54 0.68 -17.82
N PHE A 146 -7.60 1.30 -18.54
CA PHE A 146 -7.03 2.59 -18.21
C PHE A 146 -7.31 3.62 -19.29
N ASP A 147 -7.41 4.88 -18.90
CA ASP A 147 -7.58 6.00 -19.83
C ASP A 147 -6.34 6.24 -20.69
N ASN A 148 -6.51 7.00 -21.79
CA ASN A 148 -5.39 7.37 -22.66
C ASN A 148 -4.36 8.27 -21.95
N ARG A 149 -4.76 9.08 -20.97
CA ARG A 149 -3.87 9.89 -20.14
C ARG A 149 -2.89 9.04 -19.33
N ASP A 150 -3.24 7.78 -19.06
CA ASP A 150 -2.43 6.83 -18.29
C ASP A 150 -1.43 6.08 -19.16
N ALA A 151 -1.39 6.34 -20.48
CA ALA A 151 -0.47 5.68 -21.42
C ALA A 151 1.01 5.74 -20.97
N ARG A 152 1.38 6.82 -20.27
CA ARG A 152 2.73 7.05 -19.75
C ARG A 152 3.21 6.01 -18.72
N PHE A 153 2.27 5.28 -18.08
CA PHE A 153 2.60 4.23 -17.12
C PHE A 153 2.80 2.86 -17.78
N PHE A 154 2.73 2.79 -19.09
CA PHE A 154 2.88 1.57 -19.88
C PHE A 154 4.07 1.67 -20.83
N ALA A 155 5.16 0.96 -20.52
CA ALA A 155 6.24 0.77 -21.49
C ALA A 155 5.88 -0.36 -22.45
N THR A 156 6.37 -0.28 -23.71
CA THR A 156 6.15 -1.32 -24.71
C THR A 156 6.84 -2.61 -24.29
N GLY A 157 6.11 -3.72 -24.30
CA GLY A 157 6.57 -5.07 -24.06
C GLY A 157 6.68 -5.89 -25.36
N ARG A 158 6.57 -7.21 -25.25
CA ARG A 158 6.41 -8.09 -26.41
C ARG A 158 5.09 -7.80 -27.16
N PRO A 159 4.91 -8.22 -28.41
CA PRO A 159 3.67 -7.96 -29.18
C PRO A 159 2.40 -8.28 -28.35
N GLY A 160 1.49 -7.28 -28.24
CA GLY A 160 0.25 -7.38 -27.48
C GLY A 160 0.41 -7.29 -25.96
N HIS A 161 1.60 -6.95 -25.43
CA HIS A 161 1.87 -6.81 -24.01
C HIS A 161 2.59 -5.48 -23.70
N TYR A 162 2.49 -5.08 -22.45
CA TYR A 162 3.08 -3.86 -21.88
C TYR A 162 3.74 -4.17 -20.55
N GLN A 163 4.62 -3.27 -20.12
CA GLN A 163 5.15 -3.25 -18.75
C GLN A 163 4.45 -2.11 -17.99
N PHE A 164 3.62 -2.43 -17.00
CA PHE A 164 2.84 -1.45 -16.25
C PHE A 164 3.60 -0.97 -15.02
N ASP A 165 3.68 0.35 -14.86
CA ASP A 165 4.33 1.02 -13.72
C ASP A 165 3.30 1.28 -12.61
N LEU A 166 3.04 0.26 -11.78
CA LEU A 166 2.11 0.38 -10.65
C LEU A 166 2.58 1.42 -9.62
N PRO A 167 3.85 1.43 -9.17
CA PRO A 167 4.28 2.43 -8.19
C PRO A 167 4.17 3.87 -8.73
N ALA A 168 4.53 4.14 -9.98
CA ALA A 168 4.36 5.47 -10.57
C ALA A 168 2.88 5.87 -10.73
N TYR A 169 2.01 4.91 -11.06
CA TYR A 169 0.56 5.15 -11.11
C TYR A 169 0.00 5.50 -9.72
N VAL A 170 0.35 4.73 -8.70
CA VAL A 170 -0.01 4.98 -7.29
C VAL A 170 0.50 6.35 -6.82
N TYR A 171 1.76 6.69 -7.15
CA TYR A 171 2.32 8.00 -6.86
C TYR A 171 1.48 9.13 -7.47
N GLN A 172 1.07 8.98 -8.74
CA GLN A 172 0.25 9.99 -9.41
C GLN A 172 -1.13 10.12 -8.77
N CYS A 173 -1.80 9.00 -8.46
CA CYS A 173 -3.10 9.03 -7.77
C CYS A 173 -3.01 9.81 -6.44
N LEU A 174 -1.97 9.56 -5.63
CA LEU A 174 -1.73 10.31 -4.39
C LEU A 174 -1.50 11.80 -4.66
N SER A 175 -0.65 12.12 -5.63
CA SER A 175 -0.35 13.52 -6.00
C SER A 175 -1.60 14.29 -6.45
N ASP A 176 -2.48 13.62 -7.21
CA ASP A 176 -3.74 14.21 -7.71
C ASP A 176 -4.72 14.53 -6.56
N THR A 177 -4.59 13.91 -5.38
CA THR A 177 -5.37 14.26 -4.18
C THR A 177 -4.86 15.51 -3.45
N GLY A 178 -3.71 16.06 -3.85
CA GLY A 178 -3.07 17.19 -3.19
C GLY A 178 -2.02 16.79 -2.14
N VAL A 179 -1.73 15.50 -1.96
CA VAL A 179 -0.59 15.02 -1.17
C VAL A 179 0.70 15.43 -1.88
N ARG A 180 1.61 16.11 -1.16
CA ARG A 180 2.83 16.68 -1.74
C ARG A 180 4.08 15.86 -1.44
N ASP A 181 4.12 15.28 -0.26
CA ASP A 181 5.25 14.54 0.24
C ASP A 181 4.97 13.04 0.08
N ILE A 182 5.58 12.42 -0.93
CA ILE A 182 5.39 11.01 -1.28
C ILE A 182 6.76 10.36 -1.46
N GLU A 183 7.03 9.32 -0.69
CA GLU A 183 8.23 8.49 -0.82
C GLU A 183 7.86 7.15 -1.43
N ASP A 184 8.61 6.71 -2.44
CA ASP A 184 8.58 5.36 -2.98
C ASP A 184 9.86 4.63 -2.54
N LEU A 185 9.72 3.52 -1.81
CA LEU A 185 10.86 2.73 -1.33
C LEU A 185 11.60 2.02 -2.47
N ARG A 186 11.01 1.95 -3.67
CA ARG A 186 11.60 1.36 -4.90
C ARG A 186 12.05 -0.09 -4.73
N GLU A 187 11.34 -0.86 -3.95
CA GLU A 187 11.61 -2.27 -3.69
C GLU A 187 10.74 -3.16 -4.59
N ASP A 188 11.38 -3.90 -5.50
CA ASP A 188 10.68 -4.82 -6.42
C ASP A 188 10.47 -6.19 -5.77
N THR A 189 9.22 -6.52 -5.46
CA THR A 189 8.87 -7.80 -4.83
C THR A 189 9.15 -9.00 -5.73
N TYR A 190 9.00 -8.85 -7.07
CA TYR A 190 9.25 -9.93 -8.03
C TYR A 190 10.73 -10.24 -8.18
N ALA A 191 11.57 -9.22 -8.29
CA ALA A 191 13.01 -9.37 -8.58
C ALA A 191 13.83 -9.75 -7.35
N GLN A 192 13.26 -9.65 -6.12
CA GLN A 192 13.98 -9.89 -4.87
C GLN A 192 13.44 -11.11 -4.07
N PRO A 193 13.60 -12.35 -4.57
CA PRO A 193 12.99 -13.56 -3.98
C PRO A 193 13.46 -13.87 -2.55
N HIS A 194 14.64 -13.41 -2.16
CA HIS A 194 15.18 -13.63 -0.81
C HIS A 194 14.65 -12.62 0.22
N ARG A 195 13.92 -11.59 -0.23
CA ARG A 195 13.39 -10.54 0.63
C ARG A 195 11.87 -10.50 0.66
N PHE A 196 11.21 -10.83 -0.45
CA PHE A 196 9.78 -10.64 -0.57
C PHE A 196 9.07 -11.85 -1.17
N PHE A 197 7.84 -12.08 -0.73
CA PHE A 197 6.88 -12.88 -1.47
C PHE A 197 6.42 -12.11 -2.70
N SER A 198 6.13 -12.83 -3.78
CA SER A 198 5.54 -12.26 -4.99
C SER A 198 4.53 -13.25 -5.56
N PHE A 199 3.28 -12.80 -5.68
CA PHE A 199 2.22 -13.59 -6.29
C PHE A 199 2.53 -13.89 -7.77
N ARG A 200 3.03 -12.91 -8.52
CA ARG A 200 3.41 -13.05 -9.92
C ARG A 200 4.53 -14.07 -10.09
N ARG A 201 5.57 -13.99 -9.27
CA ARG A 201 6.69 -14.93 -9.32
C ARG A 201 6.25 -16.34 -8.96
N ALA A 202 5.48 -16.51 -7.90
CA ALA A 202 4.96 -17.81 -7.48
C ALA A 202 4.09 -18.44 -8.58
N THR A 203 3.20 -17.64 -9.21
CA THR A 203 2.38 -18.07 -10.35
C THR A 203 3.25 -18.51 -11.54
N HIS A 204 4.29 -17.75 -11.91
CA HIS A 204 5.21 -18.09 -12.99
C HIS A 204 5.98 -19.39 -12.75
N ARG A 205 6.23 -19.73 -11.48
CA ARG A 205 6.98 -20.93 -11.08
C ARG A 205 6.10 -22.11 -10.71
N GLY A 206 4.78 -21.93 -10.70
CA GLY A 206 3.85 -22.97 -10.24
C GLY A 206 4.00 -23.27 -8.73
N GLU A 207 4.43 -22.27 -7.95
CA GLU A 207 4.60 -22.36 -6.50
C GLU A 207 3.32 -21.89 -5.78
N GLU A 208 3.23 -22.17 -4.46
CA GLU A 208 2.13 -21.65 -3.63
C GLU A 208 2.14 -20.12 -3.56
N THR A 209 0.97 -19.52 -3.74
CA THR A 209 0.77 -18.06 -3.81
C THR A 209 0.32 -17.43 -2.48
N GLY A 210 0.37 -18.17 -1.37
CA GLY A 210 -0.16 -17.73 -0.07
C GLY A 210 0.70 -16.75 0.71
N GLY A 211 2.01 -16.62 0.39
CA GLY A 211 2.92 -15.73 1.10
C GLY A 211 2.54 -14.25 0.95
N ARG A 212 2.64 -13.48 2.05
CA ARG A 212 2.33 -12.03 2.09
C ARG A 212 3.32 -11.28 2.96
N GLN A 213 3.58 -10.02 2.62
CA GLN A 213 4.19 -9.02 3.47
C GLN A 213 3.10 -8.26 4.23
N LEU A 214 3.38 -7.91 5.48
CA LEU A 214 2.54 -7.04 6.30
C LEU A 214 3.14 -5.63 6.34
N SER A 215 2.32 -4.62 6.12
CA SER A 215 2.66 -3.21 6.30
C SER A 215 1.80 -2.63 7.41
N VAL A 216 2.42 -1.95 8.38
CA VAL A 216 1.74 -1.46 9.59
C VAL A 216 2.06 0.00 9.83
N ILE A 217 1.04 0.75 10.29
CA ILE A 217 1.20 2.13 10.78
C ILE A 217 0.29 2.35 11.99
N ALA A 218 0.77 3.18 12.94
CA ALA A 218 0.00 3.57 14.11
C ALA A 218 0.33 5.01 14.53
N LEU A 219 -0.52 5.61 15.35
CA LEU A 219 -0.18 6.87 16.02
C LEU A 219 0.80 6.60 17.16
N PRO A 220 1.76 7.51 17.42
CA PRO A 220 2.63 7.40 18.59
C PRO A 220 1.80 7.46 19.87
N VAL A 221 2.22 6.70 20.90
CA VAL A 221 1.58 6.63 22.23
C VAL A 221 1.76 7.93 23.01
#